data_eb9d9c4c0c2369ffd259073c21f220ec
#
_entry.id   eb9d9c4c0c2369ffd259073c21f220ec
#
_cell.length_a   1.000
_cell.length_b   1.000
_cell.length_c   1.000
_cell.angle_alpha   90.00
_cell.angle_beta   90.00
_cell.angle_gamma   90.00
#
_symmetry.space_group_name_H-M   'P 1'
#
loop_
_entity.id
_entity.type
_entity.pdbx_description
1 polymer ?
#
loop_
_entity_poly.entity_id
_entity_poly.type
_entity_poly.pdbx_seq_one_letter_code
_entity_poly.pdbx_strand_id
1 'polypeptide(L)'
;IKQDLDDYLTFLAGDDPFSAHAKPFKPRSLAAVKGHFWRYLSALHYKGVDLTALDHLADLVTNDMFTLGIRWFWERNQNETSKHIGEIAWAVRCYAVKHLTADDETIAFYAEAMKRLRINQQGLSDKNQTAMAQFDDPRVVETFVSLPPRLWDKAATIQKTAGSNRIAKKACLLVQASVAIEILMFAPMRISNLQGLRLDEHISWQAGRMRINIPRQQVKNDQALDFLLPESVS
;
A
#
# COMPACT_ATOMS: atom_id res chain seq x y z
N ILE A 1 10.28 16.37 19.48
CA ILE A 1 9.25 15.86 18.53
C ILE A 1 9.84 14.83 17.53
N LYS A 2 10.90 15.20 16.77
CA LYS A 2 11.47 14.26 15.79
C LYS A 2 12.07 13.04 16.47
N GLN A 3 12.79 13.23 17.55
CA GLN A 3 13.38 12.12 18.32
C GLN A 3 12.29 11.20 18.87
N ASP A 4 11.23 11.75 19.49
CA ASP A 4 10.13 10.96 20.04
C ASP A 4 9.43 10.12 18.96
N LEU A 5 9.29 10.69 17.74
CA LEU A 5 8.74 9.92 16.60
C LEU A 5 9.68 8.80 16.15
N ASP A 6 10.98 9.05 16.09
CA ASP A 6 11.96 8.04 15.69
C ASP A 6 12.07 6.94 16.78
N ASP A 7 11.97 7.28 18.07
CA ASP A 7 11.92 6.33 19.19
C ASP A 7 10.63 5.48 19.13
N TYR A 8 9.49 6.09 18.83
CA TYR A 8 8.23 5.37 18.62
C TYR A 8 8.31 4.40 17.44
N LEU A 9 8.91 4.81 16.34
CA LEU A 9 9.10 3.93 15.18
C LEU A 9 10.04 2.76 15.50
N THR A 10 11.06 2.99 16.32
CA THR A 10 11.95 1.94 16.82
C THR A 10 11.19 0.96 17.72
N PHE A 11 10.34 1.47 18.61
CA PHE A 11 9.45 0.65 19.43
C PHE A 11 8.54 -0.23 18.56
N LEU A 12 7.90 0.32 17.52
CA LEU A 12 7.04 -0.43 16.60
C LEU A 12 7.80 -1.48 15.76
N ALA A 13 9.09 -1.25 15.51
CA ALA A 13 9.96 -2.18 14.77
C ALA A 13 10.47 -3.32 15.66
N GLY A 14 10.45 -3.16 16.98
CA GLY A 14 10.94 -4.13 17.93
C GLY A 14 10.12 -5.41 17.96
N ASP A 15 10.79 -6.52 18.28
CA ASP A 15 10.19 -7.85 18.47
C ASP A 15 10.21 -8.22 19.96
N ASP A 16 9.63 -7.35 20.78
CA ASP A 16 9.51 -7.58 22.21
C ASP A 16 8.14 -8.24 22.51
N PRO A 17 8.11 -9.50 22.99
CA PRO A 17 6.86 -10.20 23.31
C PRO A 17 6.04 -9.53 24.42
N PHE A 18 6.63 -8.66 25.22
CA PHE A 18 5.96 -7.89 26.27
C PHE A 18 5.49 -6.50 25.82
N SER A 19 5.78 -6.12 24.57
CA SER A 19 5.36 -4.83 24.06
C SER A 19 3.86 -4.80 23.77
N ALA A 20 3.29 -3.59 23.75
CA ALA A 20 1.86 -3.37 23.49
C ALA A 20 1.41 -3.73 22.07
N HIS A 21 2.34 -4.07 21.16
CA HIS A 21 2.03 -4.55 19.82
C HIS A 21 2.47 -6.01 19.65
N ALA A 22 1.57 -6.82 19.09
CA ALA A 22 1.76 -8.28 19.02
C ALA A 22 2.77 -8.75 17.96
N LYS A 23 3.17 -7.89 17.00
CA LYS A 23 4.12 -8.21 15.92
C LYS A 23 4.89 -6.97 15.49
N PRO A 24 6.19 -7.12 15.15
CA PRO A 24 6.99 -6.03 14.59
C PRO A 24 6.36 -5.47 13.31
N PHE A 25 6.37 -4.17 13.16
CA PHE A 25 5.88 -3.53 11.95
C PHE A 25 6.89 -3.71 10.82
N LYS A 26 6.39 -4.11 9.65
CA LYS A 26 7.21 -4.19 8.42
C LYS A 26 7.70 -2.77 8.02
N PRO A 27 8.89 -2.63 7.39
CA PRO A 27 9.45 -1.31 7.03
C PRO A 27 8.49 -0.38 6.30
N ARG A 28 7.65 -0.93 5.40
CA ARG A 28 6.63 -0.16 4.69
C ARG A 28 5.53 0.38 5.62
N SER A 29 5.17 -0.36 6.66
CA SER A 29 4.18 0.09 7.66
C SER A 29 4.76 1.20 8.53
N LEU A 30 6.03 1.09 8.93
CA LEU A 30 6.75 2.14 9.66
C LEU A 30 6.82 3.44 8.83
N ALA A 31 7.17 3.34 7.54
CA ALA A 31 7.17 4.49 6.63
C ALA A 31 5.77 5.13 6.50
N ALA A 32 4.71 4.33 6.49
CA ALA A 32 3.34 4.84 6.46
C ALA A 32 2.99 5.59 7.76
N VAL A 33 3.29 5.01 8.93
CA VAL A 33 3.09 5.66 10.24
C VAL A 33 3.85 6.98 10.28
N LYS A 34 5.15 6.98 9.93
CA LYS A 34 5.95 8.21 9.85
C LYS A 34 5.31 9.26 8.93
N GLY A 35 4.82 8.84 7.76
CA GLY A 35 4.14 9.72 6.81
C GLY A 35 2.82 10.29 7.34
N HIS A 36 2.07 9.53 8.14
CA HIS A 36 0.84 10.01 8.79
C HIS A 36 1.16 11.06 9.86
N PHE A 37 2.19 10.87 10.67
CA PHE A 37 2.62 11.88 11.63
C PHE A 37 3.08 13.17 10.97
N TRP A 38 3.88 13.11 9.90
CA TRP A 38 4.30 14.33 9.21
C TRP A 38 3.12 15.11 8.63
N ARG A 39 2.12 14.42 8.08
CA ARG A 39 0.89 15.07 7.59
C ARG A 39 0.10 15.71 8.75
N TYR A 40 -0.03 15.00 9.86
CA TYR A 40 -0.72 15.49 11.05
C TYR A 40 -0.03 16.74 11.62
N LEU A 41 1.29 16.72 11.79
CA LEU A 41 2.07 17.86 12.23
C LEU A 41 1.94 19.05 11.26
N SER A 42 1.95 18.79 9.96
CA SER A 42 1.70 19.83 8.95
C SER A 42 0.32 20.45 9.11
N ALA A 43 -0.72 19.66 9.39
CA ALA A 43 -2.06 20.17 9.62
C ALA A 43 -2.13 21.08 10.85
N LEU A 44 -1.49 20.70 11.96
CA LEU A 44 -1.39 21.54 13.16
C LEU A 44 -0.65 22.86 12.89
N HIS A 45 0.45 22.79 12.15
CA HIS A 45 1.18 24.00 11.74
C HIS A 45 0.29 24.94 10.89
N TYR A 46 -0.45 24.42 9.92
CA TYR A 46 -1.41 25.20 9.12
C TYR A 46 -2.54 25.81 9.97
N LYS A 47 -2.89 25.21 11.11
CA LYS A 47 -3.84 25.75 12.08
C LYS A 47 -3.21 26.73 13.09
N GLY A 48 -1.95 27.11 12.88
CA GLY A 48 -1.25 28.11 13.67
C GLY A 48 -0.53 27.58 14.92
N VAL A 49 -0.40 26.26 15.07
CA VAL A 49 0.40 25.69 16.17
C VAL A 49 1.89 25.89 15.88
N ASP A 50 2.58 26.54 16.79
CA ASP A 50 4.03 26.70 16.73
C ASP A 50 4.72 25.40 17.18
N LEU A 51 5.07 24.58 16.20
CA LEU A 51 5.76 23.31 16.45
C LEU A 51 7.19 23.48 17.00
N THR A 52 7.77 24.68 16.88
CA THR A 52 9.12 24.96 17.38
C THR A 52 9.13 25.30 18.87
N ALA A 53 7.99 25.68 19.43
CA ALA A 53 7.80 25.97 20.83
C ALA A 53 7.51 24.70 21.68
N LEU A 54 7.40 23.54 21.06
CA LEU A 54 7.04 22.29 21.72
C LEU A 54 8.20 21.29 21.66
N ASP A 55 8.52 20.72 22.81
CA ASP A 55 9.65 19.79 22.94
C ASP A 55 9.24 18.34 22.64
N HIS A 56 8.02 17.94 23.03
CA HIS A 56 7.57 16.55 22.97
C HIS A 56 6.42 16.31 22.00
N LEU A 57 6.45 15.19 21.33
CA LEU A 57 5.34 14.72 20.48
C LEU A 57 4.06 14.47 21.30
N ALA A 58 4.21 14.17 22.60
CA ALA A 58 3.09 14.00 23.53
C ALA A 58 2.20 15.23 23.61
N ASP A 59 2.77 16.44 23.57
CA ASP A 59 2.03 17.71 23.64
C ASP A 59 1.10 17.90 22.43
N LEU A 60 1.40 17.23 21.34
CA LEU A 60 0.69 17.34 20.07
C LEU A 60 -0.41 16.27 19.87
N VAL A 61 -0.55 15.33 20.80
CA VAL A 61 -1.56 14.26 20.71
C VAL A 61 -2.63 14.37 21.81
N THR A 62 -2.79 15.52 22.41
CA THR A 62 -3.89 15.83 23.33
C THR A 62 -5.23 15.83 22.59
N ASN A 63 -6.35 15.71 23.31
CA ASN A 63 -7.70 15.70 22.72
C ASN A 63 -7.96 16.93 21.83
N ASP A 64 -7.50 18.11 22.26
CA ASP A 64 -7.67 19.37 21.53
C ASP A 64 -6.80 19.41 20.28
N MET A 65 -5.53 19.03 20.37
CA MET A 65 -4.62 18.98 19.22
C MET A 65 -5.07 17.95 18.20
N PHE A 66 -5.50 16.77 18.68
CA PHE A 66 -6.08 15.75 17.79
C PHE A 66 -7.29 16.28 17.03
N THR A 67 -8.23 16.92 17.74
CA THR A 67 -9.42 17.50 17.13
C THR A 67 -9.06 18.58 16.11
N LEU A 68 -8.14 19.47 16.46
CA LEU A 68 -7.68 20.55 15.58
C LEU A 68 -7.05 20.00 14.28
N GLY A 69 -6.12 19.05 14.40
CA GLY A 69 -5.41 18.47 13.27
C GLY A 69 -6.31 17.62 12.36
N ILE A 70 -7.16 16.78 12.94
CA ILE A 70 -8.07 15.92 12.15
C ILE A 70 -9.17 16.75 11.50
N ARG A 71 -9.69 17.77 12.17
CA ARG A 71 -10.68 18.69 11.60
C ARG A 71 -10.15 19.41 10.36
N TRP A 72 -8.86 19.77 10.31
CA TRP A 72 -8.26 20.39 9.14
C TRP A 72 -8.35 19.48 7.89
N PHE A 73 -8.11 18.17 8.02
CA PHE A 73 -8.27 17.22 6.92
C PHE A 73 -9.73 17.07 6.51
N TRP A 74 -10.64 17.01 7.48
CA TRP A 74 -12.07 16.88 7.25
C TRP A 74 -12.64 18.10 6.51
N GLU A 75 -12.31 19.33 6.93
CA GLU A 75 -12.68 20.57 6.27
C GLU A 75 -12.18 20.60 4.81
N ARG A 76 -10.94 20.20 4.57
CA ARG A 76 -10.37 20.13 3.21
C ARG A 76 -11.01 19.04 2.35
N ASN A 77 -11.56 18.01 2.94
CA ASN A 77 -12.28 16.93 2.27
C ASN A 77 -13.79 17.23 2.20
N GLN A 78 -14.17 18.50 2.05
CA GLN A 78 -15.56 18.95 1.88
C GLN A 78 -16.49 18.53 3.03
N ASN A 79 -15.96 18.44 4.24
CA ASN A 79 -16.63 17.98 5.46
C ASN A 79 -17.08 16.50 5.38
N GLU A 80 -16.35 15.69 4.65
CA GLU A 80 -16.57 14.26 4.57
C GLU A 80 -15.42 13.47 5.19
N THR A 81 -15.73 12.31 5.75
CA THR A 81 -14.72 11.38 6.22
C THR A 81 -14.07 10.65 5.06
N SER A 82 -12.81 10.27 5.19
CA SER A 82 -12.11 9.44 4.21
C SER A 82 -11.23 8.41 4.91
N LYS A 83 -10.92 7.32 4.19
CA LYS A 83 -10.00 6.30 4.71
C LYS A 83 -8.66 6.91 5.14
N HIS A 84 -8.17 7.89 4.38
CA HIS A 84 -6.92 8.58 4.67
C HIS A 84 -6.97 9.36 5.99
N ILE A 85 -8.08 10.06 6.27
CA ILE A 85 -8.30 10.76 7.55
C ILE A 85 -8.31 9.75 8.70
N GLY A 86 -9.03 8.63 8.51
CA GLY A 86 -9.06 7.54 9.49
C GLY A 86 -7.70 6.91 9.76
N GLU A 87 -6.84 6.75 8.75
CA GLU A 87 -5.48 6.21 8.90
C GLU A 87 -4.56 7.17 9.68
N ILE A 88 -4.65 8.48 9.42
CA ILE A 88 -3.91 9.50 10.19
C ILE A 88 -4.39 9.49 11.65
N ALA A 89 -5.70 9.56 11.88
CA ALA A 89 -6.29 9.55 13.21
C ALA A 89 -5.89 8.26 13.99
N TRP A 90 -5.89 7.12 13.30
CA TRP A 90 -5.47 5.85 13.90
C TRP A 90 -4.00 5.87 14.33
N ALA A 91 -3.09 6.41 13.51
CA ALA A 91 -1.68 6.50 13.85
C ALA A 91 -1.46 7.36 15.11
N VAL A 92 -2.10 8.53 15.19
CA VAL A 92 -2.04 9.44 16.36
C VAL A 92 -2.62 8.75 17.60
N ARG A 93 -3.79 8.12 17.48
CA ARG A 93 -4.39 7.33 18.56
C ARG A 93 -3.47 6.23 19.06
N CYS A 94 -2.82 5.47 18.18
CA CYS A 94 -1.92 4.40 18.61
C CYS A 94 -0.75 4.92 19.43
N TYR A 95 -0.21 6.07 19.08
CA TYR A 95 0.83 6.73 19.87
C TYR A 95 0.28 7.16 21.23
N ALA A 96 -0.80 7.93 21.26
CA ALA A 96 -1.37 8.48 22.51
C ALA A 96 -1.81 7.36 23.46
N VAL A 97 -2.56 6.38 22.97
CA VAL A 97 -3.21 5.37 23.83
C VAL A 97 -2.28 4.21 24.17
N LYS A 98 -1.46 3.75 23.23
CA LYS A 98 -0.65 2.53 23.43
C LYS A 98 0.79 2.80 23.84
N HIS A 99 1.39 3.89 23.36
CA HIS A 99 2.78 4.20 23.63
C HIS A 99 2.94 5.09 24.85
N LEU A 100 2.10 6.13 24.96
CA LEU A 100 2.10 7.04 26.12
C LEU A 100 1.28 6.54 27.32
N THR A 101 0.57 5.42 27.18
CA THR A 101 -0.27 4.85 28.24
C THR A 101 -1.29 5.89 28.77
N ALA A 102 -2.20 6.34 27.88
CA ALA A 102 -3.21 7.33 28.18
C ALA A 102 -4.18 6.88 29.30
N ASP A 103 -4.77 7.85 29.98
CA ASP A 103 -5.83 7.62 30.96
C ASP A 103 -7.17 7.19 30.32
N ASP A 104 -8.12 6.74 31.15
CA ASP A 104 -9.42 6.24 30.67
C ASP A 104 -10.23 7.29 29.91
N GLU A 105 -10.13 8.56 30.28
CA GLU A 105 -10.84 9.67 29.61
C GLU A 105 -10.30 9.89 28.19
N THR A 106 -8.99 9.91 28.03
CA THR A 106 -8.32 10.01 26.74
C THR A 106 -8.61 8.78 25.87
N ILE A 107 -8.59 7.59 26.43
CA ILE A 107 -8.95 6.35 25.73
C ILE A 107 -10.37 6.42 25.19
N ALA A 108 -11.34 6.85 26.02
CA ALA A 108 -12.74 6.99 25.64
C ALA A 108 -12.93 8.05 24.53
N PHE A 109 -12.26 9.20 24.64
CA PHE A 109 -12.27 10.23 23.61
C PHE A 109 -11.81 9.69 22.26
N TYR A 110 -10.65 9.03 22.20
CA TYR A 110 -10.12 8.47 20.96
C TYR A 110 -11.01 7.35 20.41
N ALA A 111 -11.61 6.52 21.27
CA ALA A 111 -12.52 5.48 20.84
C ALA A 111 -13.74 6.06 20.12
N GLU A 112 -14.37 7.10 20.69
CA GLU A 112 -15.52 7.77 20.09
C GLU A 112 -15.14 8.51 18.79
N ALA A 113 -13.99 9.19 18.76
CA ALA A 113 -13.47 9.84 17.56
C ALA A 113 -13.26 8.82 16.41
N MET A 114 -12.64 7.69 16.71
CA MET A 114 -12.42 6.63 15.71
C MET A 114 -13.73 6.02 15.20
N LYS A 115 -14.76 5.90 16.04
CA LYS A 115 -16.08 5.44 15.65
C LYS A 115 -16.73 6.39 14.64
N ARG A 116 -16.63 7.70 14.87
CA ARG A 116 -17.16 8.73 13.95
C ARG A 116 -16.39 8.84 12.64
N LEU A 117 -15.08 8.57 12.66
CA LEU A 117 -14.24 8.58 11.47
C LEU A 117 -14.28 7.27 10.67
N ARG A 118 -15.00 6.25 11.17
CA ARG A 118 -15.08 4.94 10.53
C ARG A 118 -15.88 5.02 9.24
N ILE A 119 -15.28 4.55 8.16
CA ILE A 119 -15.96 4.35 6.87
C ILE A 119 -16.39 2.89 6.79
N ASN A 120 -17.69 2.65 6.68
CA ASN A 120 -18.26 1.33 6.41
C ASN A 120 -18.31 1.09 4.89
N GLN A 121 -17.15 1.03 4.25
CA GLN A 121 -17.10 0.65 2.84
C GLN A 121 -17.13 -0.88 2.74
N GLN A 122 -18.26 -1.42 2.28
CA GLN A 122 -18.38 -2.83 1.92
C GLN A 122 -18.17 -2.99 0.41
N GLY A 123 -17.40 -4.00 0.02
CA GLY A 123 -17.16 -4.31 -1.39
C GLY A 123 -16.09 -3.42 -2.06
N LEU A 124 -16.19 -3.34 -3.38
CA LEU A 124 -15.30 -2.53 -4.20
C LEU A 124 -15.69 -1.05 -4.08
N SER A 125 -14.68 -0.16 -4.13
CA SER A 125 -14.94 1.28 -4.26
C SER A 125 -15.60 1.59 -5.61
N ASP A 126 -16.36 2.69 -5.70
CA ASP A 126 -17.04 3.12 -6.92
C ASP A 126 -16.08 3.22 -8.11
N LYS A 127 -14.87 3.75 -7.87
CA LYS A 127 -13.79 3.76 -8.87
C LYS A 127 -13.45 2.36 -9.38
N ASN A 128 -13.36 1.38 -8.49
CA ASN A 128 -13.03 0.01 -8.87
C ASN A 128 -14.23 -0.68 -9.53
N GLN A 129 -15.45 -0.41 -9.09
CA GLN A 129 -16.68 -0.91 -9.75
C GLN A 129 -16.76 -0.38 -11.19
N THR A 130 -16.58 0.92 -11.40
CA THR A 130 -16.54 1.52 -12.74
C THR A 130 -15.41 0.93 -13.59
N ALA A 131 -14.23 0.71 -13.02
CA ALA A 131 -13.11 0.08 -13.74
C ALA A 131 -13.42 -1.38 -14.10
N MET A 132 -14.14 -2.12 -13.27
CA MET A 132 -14.51 -3.50 -13.55
C MET A 132 -15.66 -3.62 -14.55
N ALA A 133 -16.63 -2.69 -14.52
CA ALA A 133 -17.78 -2.70 -15.42
C ALA A 133 -17.40 -2.62 -16.91
N GLN A 134 -16.21 -2.09 -17.26
CA GLN A 134 -15.75 -2.12 -18.65
C GLN A 134 -15.57 -3.56 -19.20
N PHE A 135 -15.34 -4.55 -18.33
CA PHE A 135 -15.21 -5.96 -18.73
C PHE A 135 -16.54 -6.67 -18.95
N ASP A 136 -17.68 -5.99 -18.77
CA ASP A 136 -18.99 -6.49 -19.16
C ASP A 136 -19.16 -6.47 -20.71
N ASP A 137 -18.35 -5.66 -21.43
CA ASP A 137 -18.29 -5.69 -22.89
C ASP A 137 -17.34 -6.80 -23.37
N PRO A 138 -17.84 -7.83 -24.10
CA PRO A 138 -17.01 -8.91 -24.62
C PRO A 138 -15.85 -8.45 -25.50
N ARG A 139 -15.98 -7.31 -26.21
CA ARG A 139 -14.91 -6.75 -27.05
C ARG A 139 -13.74 -6.24 -26.21
N VAL A 140 -14.03 -5.73 -25.01
CA VAL A 140 -12.99 -5.29 -24.06
C VAL A 140 -12.24 -6.52 -23.53
N VAL A 141 -12.96 -7.60 -23.20
CA VAL A 141 -12.38 -8.86 -22.75
C VAL A 141 -11.48 -9.45 -23.86
N GLU A 142 -11.97 -9.53 -25.09
CA GLU A 142 -11.20 -10.02 -26.26
C GLU A 142 -9.93 -9.18 -26.47
N THR A 143 -10.07 -7.84 -26.42
CA THR A 143 -8.93 -6.93 -26.54
C THR A 143 -7.90 -7.17 -25.43
N PHE A 144 -8.35 -7.37 -24.19
CA PHE A 144 -7.48 -7.61 -23.05
C PHE A 144 -6.75 -8.96 -23.16
N VAL A 145 -7.46 -10.03 -23.51
CA VAL A 145 -6.87 -11.37 -23.66
C VAL A 145 -5.89 -11.43 -24.82
N SER A 146 -6.16 -10.71 -25.92
CA SER A 146 -5.25 -10.64 -27.07
C SER A 146 -4.08 -9.66 -26.90
N LEU A 147 -4.03 -8.91 -25.81
CA LEU A 147 -3.01 -7.87 -25.60
C LEU A 147 -1.57 -8.41 -25.49
N PRO A 148 -1.28 -9.50 -24.74
CA PRO A 148 0.09 -10.04 -24.66
C PRO A 148 0.71 -10.35 -26.02
N PRO A 149 0.14 -11.18 -26.89
CA PRO A 149 0.75 -11.50 -28.19
C PRO A 149 0.88 -10.26 -29.06
N ARG A 150 -0.08 -9.32 -29.03
CA ARG A 150 0.02 -8.05 -29.80
C ARG A 150 1.18 -7.16 -29.33
N LEU A 151 1.45 -7.12 -28.03
CA LEU A 151 2.61 -6.39 -27.50
C LEU A 151 3.92 -7.06 -27.89
N TRP A 152 3.96 -8.37 -27.88
CA TRP A 152 5.11 -9.14 -28.32
C TRP A 152 5.44 -8.91 -29.80
N ASP A 153 4.46 -9.01 -30.69
CA ASP A 153 4.61 -8.77 -32.13
C ASP A 153 5.07 -7.34 -32.42
N LYS A 154 4.51 -6.38 -31.68
CA LYS A 154 4.93 -4.97 -31.79
C LYS A 154 6.38 -4.79 -31.32
N ALA A 155 6.80 -5.45 -30.26
CA ALA A 155 8.19 -5.43 -29.80
C ALA A 155 9.14 -6.02 -30.84
N ALA A 156 8.80 -7.18 -31.42
CA ALA A 156 9.57 -7.83 -32.46
C ALA A 156 9.72 -6.94 -33.71
N THR A 157 8.66 -6.25 -34.11
CA THR A 157 8.69 -5.31 -35.22
C THR A 157 9.62 -4.11 -34.93
N ILE A 158 9.53 -3.53 -33.72
CA ILE A 158 10.38 -2.42 -33.31
C ILE A 158 11.85 -2.87 -33.25
N GLN A 159 12.14 -4.07 -32.77
CA GLN A 159 13.50 -4.59 -32.65
C GLN A 159 14.16 -4.78 -34.02
N LYS A 160 13.41 -5.24 -35.03
CA LYS A 160 13.93 -5.37 -36.41
C LYS A 160 14.37 -4.05 -37.03
N THR A 161 13.76 -2.94 -36.60
CA THR A 161 14.03 -1.58 -37.12
C THR A 161 14.88 -0.74 -36.17
N ALA A 162 15.35 -1.32 -35.07
CA ALA A 162 16.07 -0.60 -34.02
C ALA A 162 17.45 -0.15 -34.47
N GLY A 163 17.58 1.12 -34.82
CA GLY A 163 18.86 1.79 -35.07
C GLY A 163 19.48 2.50 -33.86
N SER A 164 18.85 2.40 -32.66
CA SER A 164 19.34 3.04 -31.45
C SER A 164 18.96 2.30 -30.16
N ASN A 165 19.78 2.47 -29.11
CA ASN A 165 19.51 1.90 -27.77
C ASN A 165 18.16 2.32 -27.18
N ARG A 166 17.68 3.55 -27.50
CA ARG A 166 16.38 4.05 -27.05
C ARG A 166 15.23 3.21 -27.62
N ILE A 167 15.31 2.85 -28.91
CA ILE A 167 14.31 2.03 -29.60
C ILE A 167 14.35 0.60 -29.07
N ALA A 168 15.53 0.02 -28.89
CA ALA A 168 15.71 -1.31 -28.29
C ALA A 168 15.10 -1.36 -26.85
N LYS A 169 15.33 -0.34 -26.03
CA LYS A 169 14.72 -0.27 -24.69
C LYS A 169 13.20 -0.24 -24.74
N LYS A 170 12.59 0.43 -25.73
CA LYS A 170 11.13 0.44 -25.92
C LYS A 170 10.60 -0.94 -26.26
N ALA A 171 11.29 -1.71 -27.11
CA ALA A 171 10.94 -3.09 -27.42
C ALA A 171 10.99 -3.98 -26.16
N CYS A 172 12.07 -3.86 -25.36
CA CYS A 172 12.17 -4.60 -24.10
C CYS A 172 11.01 -4.31 -23.13
N LEU A 173 10.60 -3.06 -23.00
CA LEU A 173 9.46 -2.68 -22.14
C LEU A 173 8.14 -3.30 -22.61
N LEU A 174 7.93 -3.41 -23.93
CA LEU A 174 6.74 -4.07 -24.47
C LEU A 174 6.74 -5.57 -24.20
N VAL A 175 7.90 -6.23 -24.34
CA VAL A 175 8.05 -7.65 -23.96
C VAL A 175 7.78 -7.87 -22.48
N GLN A 176 8.37 -7.03 -21.60
CA GLN A 176 8.11 -7.10 -20.16
C GLN A 176 6.62 -6.92 -19.85
N ALA A 177 5.95 -5.97 -20.49
CA ALA A 177 4.51 -5.77 -20.30
C ALA A 177 3.68 -6.97 -20.82
N SER A 178 4.04 -7.55 -21.97
CA SER A 178 3.42 -8.76 -22.50
C SER A 178 3.48 -9.91 -21.50
N VAL A 179 4.69 -10.27 -21.06
CA VAL A 179 4.93 -11.36 -20.11
C VAL A 179 4.23 -11.09 -18.76
N ALA A 180 4.29 -9.85 -18.27
CA ALA A 180 3.67 -9.47 -17.00
C ALA A 180 2.14 -9.63 -17.03
N ILE A 181 1.48 -9.22 -18.12
CA ILE A 181 0.03 -9.36 -18.29
C ILE A 181 -0.32 -10.85 -18.40
N GLU A 182 0.41 -11.59 -19.18
CA GLU A 182 0.19 -13.03 -19.39
C GLU A 182 0.32 -13.81 -18.07
N ILE A 183 1.38 -13.55 -17.27
CA ILE A 183 1.52 -14.13 -15.94
C ILE A 183 0.30 -13.78 -15.07
N LEU A 184 -0.13 -12.50 -15.03
CA LEU A 184 -1.25 -12.09 -14.20
C LEU A 184 -2.59 -12.69 -14.60
N MET A 185 -2.78 -13.09 -15.87
CA MET A 185 -3.99 -13.78 -16.33
C MET A 185 -4.11 -15.20 -15.74
N PHE A 186 -2.99 -15.90 -15.53
CA PHE A 186 -2.96 -17.26 -15.03
C PHE A 186 -2.52 -17.39 -13.57
N ALA A 187 -1.77 -16.40 -13.08
CA ALA A 187 -1.27 -16.34 -11.72
C ALA A 187 -1.63 -14.96 -11.10
N PRO A 188 -2.91 -14.74 -10.74
CA PRO A 188 -3.37 -13.45 -10.23
C PRO A 188 -2.70 -13.14 -8.89
N MET A 189 -1.83 -12.15 -8.89
CA MET A 189 -1.08 -11.72 -7.72
C MET A 189 -1.03 -10.19 -7.61
N ARG A 190 -0.60 -9.68 -6.44
CA ARG A 190 -0.37 -8.24 -6.30
C ARG A 190 0.77 -7.79 -7.20
N ILE A 191 0.67 -6.56 -7.75
CA ILE A 191 1.71 -6.00 -8.61
C ILE A 191 3.09 -5.97 -7.94
N SER A 192 3.13 -5.78 -6.60
CA SER A 192 4.40 -5.84 -5.85
C SER A 192 5.02 -7.24 -5.83
N ASN A 193 4.20 -8.30 -5.87
CA ASN A 193 4.70 -9.67 -5.94
C ASN A 193 5.27 -9.96 -7.34
N LEU A 194 4.56 -9.51 -8.39
CA LEU A 194 5.04 -9.62 -9.77
C LEU A 194 6.37 -8.87 -9.97
N GLN A 195 6.48 -7.64 -9.47
CA GLN A 195 7.71 -6.84 -9.54
C GLN A 195 8.89 -7.45 -8.77
N GLY A 196 8.60 -8.21 -7.72
CA GLY A 196 9.59 -8.90 -6.90
C GLY A 196 9.96 -10.30 -7.42
N LEU A 197 9.41 -10.77 -8.55
CA LEU A 197 9.75 -12.07 -9.09
C LEU A 197 11.22 -12.13 -9.50
N ARG A 198 11.88 -13.19 -9.07
CA ARG A 198 13.25 -13.54 -9.41
C ARG A 198 13.25 -14.91 -10.08
N LEU A 199 13.92 -15.03 -11.22
CA LEU A 199 13.95 -16.25 -12.01
C LEU A 199 14.63 -17.39 -11.26
N ASP A 200 15.67 -17.09 -10.52
CA ASP A 200 16.49 -18.02 -9.74
C ASP A 200 15.85 -18.50 -8.43
N GLU A 201 14.85 -17.77 -7.91
CA GLU A 201 14.27 -18.01 -6.60
C GLU A 201 12.81 -18.47 -6.65
N HIS A 202 12.02 -17.83 -7.54
CA HIS A 202 10.58 -18.00 -7.56
C HIS A 202 10.06 -18.84 -8.72
N ILE A 203 10.88 -19.11 -9.75
CA ILE A 203 10.46 -19.82 -10.95
C ILE A 203 11.17 -21.16 -11.02
N SER A 204 10.38 -22.21 -11.24
CA SER A 204 10.87 -23.57 -11.46
C SER A 204 10.07 -24.22 -12.59
N TRP A 205 10.60 -25.33 -13.13
CA TRP A 205 9.95 -26.09 -14.18
C TRP A 205 9.53 -27.45 -13.65
N GLN A 206 8.28 -27.82 -13.86
CA GLN A 206 7.72 -29.09 -13.46
C GLN A 206 7.00 -29.74 -14.64
N ALA A 207 7.52 -30.83 -15.13
CA ALA A 207 6.97 -31.57 -16.31
C ALA A 207 6.70 -30.66 -17.53
N GLY A 208 7.67 -29.78 -17.86
CA GLY A 208 7.56 -28.84 -18.98
C GLY A 208 6.72 -27.57 -18.69
N ARG A 209 6.14 -27.45 -17.51
CA ARG A 209 5.29 -26.32 -17.12
C ARG A 209 6.01 -25.41 -16.14
N MET A 210 5.87 -24.11 -16.32
CA MET A 210 6.40 -23.10 -15.39
C MET A 210 5.60 -23.11 -14.08
N ARG A 211 6.32 -23.19 -12.96
CA ARG A 211 5.76 -23.01 -11.62
C ARG A 211 6.31 -21.73 -11.02
N ILE A 212 5.41 -20.88 -10.51
CA ILE A 212 5.74 -19.66 -9.76
C ILE A 212 5.43 -19.93 -8.30
N ASN A 213 6.45 -19.89 -7.43
CA ASN A 213 6.31 -20.06 -5.99
C ASN A 213 6.91 -18.86 -5.27
N ILE A 214 6.09 -18.14 -4.47
CA ILE A 214 6.54 -17.03 -3.64
C ILE A 214 6.31 -17.42 -2.19
N PRO A 215 7.37 -17.52 -1.36
CA PRO A 215 7.25 -17.96 0.02
C PRO A 215 6.45 -16.95 0.86
N ARG A 216 5.77 -17.44 1.90
CA ARG A 216 4.86 -16.65 2.73
C ARG A 216 5.48 -15.38 3.31
N GLN A 217 6.77 -15.43 3.65
CA GLN A 217 7.50 -14.31 4.25
C GLN A 217 7.60 -13.09 3.30
N GLN A 218 7.56 -13.33 2.01
CA GLN A 218 7.63 -12.29 0.97
C GLN A 218 6.25 -11.77 0.57
N VAL A 219 5.17 -12.40 1.04
CA VAL A 219 3.80 -12.00 0.71
C VAL A 219 3.18 -11.18 1.84
N LYS A 220 2.41 -10.15 1.50
CA LYS A 220 1.85 -9.18 2.46
C LYS A 220 0.96 -9.82 3.54
N ASN A 221 0.23 -10.88 3.21
CA ASN A 221 -0.72 -11.57 4.10
C ASN A 221 -0.17 -12.87 4.69
N ASP A 222 1.13 -13.10 4.59
CA ASP A 222 1.84 -14.28 5.10
C ASP A 222 1.25 -15.61 4.58
N GLN A 223 0.65 -15.60 3.39
CA GLN A 223 0.20 -16.78 2.65
C GLN A 223 1.06 -16.96 1.41
N ALA A 224 1.73 -18.11 1.29
CA ALA A 224 2.52 -18.42 0.10
C ALA A 224 1.65 -18.39 -1.16
N LEU A 225 2.25 -17.97 -2.27
CA LEU A 225 1.62 -18.05 -3.58
C LEU A 225 2.30 -19.17 -4.39
N ASP A 226 1.49 -20.06 -4.93
CA ASP A 226 1.97 -21.19 -5.70
C ASP A 226 1.06 -21.39 -6.92
N PHE A 227 1.61 -21.21 -8.12
CA PHE A 227 0.88 -21.30 -9.37
C PHE A 227 1.64 -22.20 -10.34
N LEU A 228 0.94 -23.16 -10.92
CA LEU A 228 1.44 -23.96 -12.04
C LEU A 228 0.78 -23.46 -13.34
N LEU A 229 1.56 -22.82 -14.20
CA LEU A 229 1.04 -22.24 -15.43
C LEU A 229 0.68 -23.33 -16.47
N PRO A 230 -0.26 -23.06 -17.40
CA PRO A 230 -0.53 -23.94 -18.53
C PRO A 230 0.71 -24.09 -19.42
N GLU A 231 0.81 -25.20 -20.15
CA GLU A 231 1.91 -25.44 -21.12
C GLU A 231 1.97 -24.36 -22.21
N SER A 232 0.81 -23.83 -22.61
CA SER A 232 0.71 -22.77 -23.62
C SER A 232 1.35 -21.44 -23.21
N VAL A 233 1.70 -21.28 -21.92
CA VAL A 233 2.24 -20.04 -21.32
C VAL A 233 3.62 -20.29 -20.71
N SER A 234 4.05 -21.53 -20.69
CA SER A 234 5.30 -21.98 -20.02
C SER A 234 6.52 -21.89 -20.93
#